data_eab76e6b164ca0994138c6c4fcde79cc
#
_entry.id   eab76e6b164ca0994138c6c4fcde79cc
#
_cell.length_a   1.000
_cell.length_b   1.000
_cell.length_c   1.000
_cell.angle_alpha   90.00
_cell.angle_beta   90.00
_cell.angle_gamma   90.00
#
_symmetry.space_group_name_H-M   'P 1'
#
loop_
_entity.id
_entity.type
_entity.pdbx_description
1 polymer ?
#
loop_
_entity_poly.entity_id
_entity_poly.type
_entity_poly.pdbx_seq_one_letter_code
_entity_poly.pdbx_strand_id
1 'polypeptide(L)'
;MLKKIALAALIGAALISAAGCGSSDKKADGAASGSKKVTIGFSVSTQNNPFFVTMANSVKAAADKAGVNVKIVDAQNDPAKQSNDIADLLQGNISVLIVNPVDSAAISNSVLAANKAKIPVITIDRSADKGEVAAHIASNNVKGGEMAAEYIVSKLGEGTPVAELEGIPGASATRERGQGFH
;
A
#
# COMPACT_ATOMS: atom_id res chain seq x y z
N MET A 1 -29.67 36.71 -50.26
CA MET A 1 -28.66 37.65 -50.82
C MET A 1 -27.30 37.01 -50.47
N LEU A 2 -26.76 36.19 -51.35
CA LEU A 2 -25.86 36.43 -52.46
C LEU A 2 -24.65 37.32 -52.15
N LYS A 3 -23.46 36.74 -52.14
CA LYS A 3 -22.30 36.85 -53.10
C LYS A 3 -21.08 36.26 -52.39
N LYS A 4 -20.46 35.17 -52.78
CA LYS A 4 -19.65 34.85 -53.97
C LYS A 4 -18.41 35.71 -54.09
N ILE A 5 -17.28 35.02 -54.27
CA ILE A 5 -16.15 35.18 -55.23
C ILE A 5 -14.84 34.99 -54.46
N ALA A 6 -14.09 33.94 -54.61
CA ALA A 6 -13.23 33.36 -55.68
C ALA A 6 -11.77 33.83 -55.52
N LEU A 7 -10.86 32.90 -55.38
CA LEU A 7 -9.88 32.38 -56.35
C LEU A 7 -8.64 33.26 -56.58
N ALA A 8 -7.45 32.71 -56.26
CA ALA A 8 -6.32 32.65 -57.21
C ALA A 8 -5.14 31.86 -56.62
N ALA A 9 -4.74 30.90 -57.40
CA ALA A 9 -3.50 30.12 -57.29
C ALA A 9 -2.32 30.92 -57.86
N LEU A 10 -1.11 30.59 -57.41
CA LEU A 10 0.08 30.70 -58.28
C LEU A 10 1.23 29.81 -57.74
N ILE A 11 1.70 29.06 -58.63
CA ILE A 11 2.75 28.06 -58.74
C ILE A 11 4.13 28.70 -58.59
N GLY A 12 5.06 27.97 -58.00
CA GLY A 12 6.47 28.29 -58.05
C GLY A 12 7.36 27.11 -57.61
N ALA A 13 7.74 26.30 -58.58
CA ALA A 13 8.71 25.23 -58.42
C ALA A 13 10.15 25.77 -58.47
N ALA A 14 11.03 25.28 -57.63
CA ALA A 14 12.47 25.30 -57.89
C ALA A 14 13.14 24.10 -57.19
N LEU A 15 13.58 23.17 -57.98
CA LEU A 15 14.51 22.09 -57.68
C LEU A 15 15.93 22.67 -57.55
N ILE A 16 16.66 22.32 -56.48
CA ILE A 16 18.13 22.22 -56.57
C ILE A 16 18.56 21.06 -55.66
N SER A 17 19.11 20.07 -56.31
CA SER A 17 19.84 18.93 -55.79
C SER A 17 21.24 19.32 -55.33
N ALA A 18 21.65 18.90 -54.13
CA ALA A 18 23.07 18.76 -53.82
C ALA A 18 23.27 17.54 -52.93
N ALA A 19 23.97 16.56 -53.44
CA ALA A 19 24.46 15.39 -52.76
C ALA A 19 25.52 15.81 -51.72
N GLY A 20 25.36 15.31 -50.51
CA GLY A 20 26.34 15.43 -49.43
C GLY A 20 26.33 14.14 -48.61
N CYS A 21 27.23 13.21 -48.92
CA CYS A 21 27.57 12.10 -48.05
C CYS A 21 28.24 12.65 -46.79
N GLY A 22 27.60 12.50 -45.68
CA GLY A 22 28.16 12.73 -44.36
C GLY A 22 27.68 11.62 -43.41
N SER A 23 28.55 10.68 -43.12
CA SER A 23 28.38 9.69 -42.09
C SER A 23 28.20 10.42 -40.76
N SER A 24 27.01 10.40 -40.22
CA SER A 24 26.75 10.83 -38.84
C SER A 24 26.07 9.68 -38.11
N ASP A 25 26.86 9.12 -37.22
CA ASP A 25 26.36 8.21 -36.18
C ASP A 25 25.09 8.78 -35.54
N LYS A 26 23.94 8.24 -35.95
CA LYS A 26 22.71 8.43 -35.17
C LYS A 26 22.87 7.64 -33.89
N LYS A 27 23.40 8.30 -32.84
CA LYS A 27 23.09 7.95 -31.48
C LYS A 27 21.57 7.87 -31.41
N ALA A 28 21.06 6.67 -31.28
CA ALA A 28 19.69 6.46 -30.88
C ALA A 28 19.55 7.07 -29.48
N ASP A 29 19.01 8.27 -29.40
CA ASP A 29 18.44 8.77 -28.16
C ASP A 29 17.30 7.81 -27.80
N GLY A 30 17.66 6.79 -27.02
CA GLY A 30 16.70 5.98 -26.32
C GLY A 30 15.89 6.93 -25.45
N ALA A 31 14.66 7.19 -25.86
CA ALA A 31 13.68 7.79 -24.99
C ALA A 31 13.67 6.96 -23.71
N ALA A 32 14.35 7.44 -22.69
CA ALA A 32 14.21 6.93 -21.34
C ALA A 32 12.74 7.15 -20.99
N SER A 33 11.94 6.12 -21.20
CA SER A 33 10.62 6.00 -20.61
C SER A 33 10.87 6.18 -19.10
N GLY A 34 10.61 7.38 -18.59
CA GLY A 34 10.76 7.71 -17.20
C GLY A 34 9.91 6.73 -16.39
N SER A 35 10.53 5.66 -15.91
CA SER A 35 9.84 4.68 -15.07
C SER A 35 9.30 5.44 -13.86
N LYS A 36 7.98 5.53 -13.77
CA LYS A 36 7.30 6.19 -12.67
C LYS A 36 7.85 5.57 -11.38
N LYS A 37 8.58 6.36 -10.59
CA LYS A 37 9.24 5.86 -9.38
C LYS A 37 8.19 5.24 -8.46
N VAL A 38 8.35 3.97 -8.11
CA VAL A 38 7.44 3.26 -7.21
C VAL A 38 7.40 3.98 -5.86
N THR A 39 6.21 4.23 -5.36
CA THR A 39 5.99 4.83 -4.05
C THR A 39 5.06 3.94 -3.23
N ILE A 40 5.53 3.49 -2.08
CA ILE A 40 4.76 2.73 -1.11
C ILE A 40 4.05 3.73 -0.19
N GLY A 41 2.72 3.57 -0.02
CA GLY A 41 2.00 4.17 1.10
C GLY A 41 1.93 3.17 2.23
N PHE A 42 2.35 3.53 3.43
CA PHE A 42 2.22 2.67 4.61
C PHE A 42 1.46 3.40 5.72
N SER A 43 0.29 2.86 6.10
CA SER A 43 -0.50 3.32 7.23
C SER A 43 -0.33 2.35 8.40
N VAL A 44 0.31 2.80 9.47
CA VAL A 44 0.49 2.04 10.70
C VAL A 44 -0.54 2.45 11.75
N SER A 45 -1.03 1.50 12.54
CA SER A 45 -2.05 1.76 13.56
C SER A 45 -1.59 2.76 14.61
N THR A 46 -0.34 2.68 15.06
CA THR A 46 0.27 3.64 15.98
C THR A 46 1.79 3.45 16.03
N GLN A 47 2.51 4.52 16.30
CA GLN A 47 3.93 4.48 16.64
C GLN A 47 4.20 4.64 18.15
N ASN A 48 3.17 4.57 18.98
CA ASN A 48 3.33 4.54 20.44
C ASN A 48 3.70 3.13 20.99
N ASN A 49 3.71 2.11 20.12
CA ASN A 49 4.10 0.74 20.45
C ASN A 49 5.43 0.39 19.77
N PRO A 50 6.46 -0.06 20.53
CA PRO A 50 7.78 -0.41 19.98
C PRO A 50 7.73 -1.44 18.84
N PHE A 51 6.77 -2.38 18.88
CA PHE A 51 6.58 -3.37 17.83
C PHE A 51 6.25 -2.69 16.48
N PHE A 52 5.32 -1.73 16.48
CA PHE A 52 4.92 -1.02 15.26
C PHE A 52 5.97 -0.01 14.81
N VAL A 53 6.75 0.57 15.72
CA VAL A 53 7.94 1.37 15.38
C VAL A 53 8.95 0.52 14.62
N THR A 54 9.25 -0.70 15.12
CA THR A 54 10.14 -1.64 14.45
C THR A 54 9.61 -2.04 13.08
N MET A 55 8.31 -2.29 12.96
CA MET A 55 7.65 -2.59 11.70
C MET A 55 7.82 -1.44 10.70
N ALA A 56 7.56 -0.19 11.11
CA ALA A 56 7.70 0.99 10.25
C ALA A 56 9.15 1.18 9.79
N ASN A 57 10.11 1.02 10.69
CA ASN A 57 11.54 1.10 10.37
C ASN A 57 11.97 -0.01 9.40
N SER A 58 11.42 -1.21 9.55
CA SER A 58 11.73 -2.34 8.65
C SER A 58 11.19 -2.11 7.24
N VAL A 59 9.96 -1.59 7.11
CA VAL A 59 9.39 -1.20 5.82
C VAL A 59 10.23 -0.12 5.16
N LYS A 60 10.64 0.91 5.93
CA LYS A 60 11.51 1.97 5.42
C LYS A 60 12.85 1.43 4.95
N ALA A 61 13.53 0.62 5.74
CA ALA A 61 14.82 0.04 5.40
C ALA A 61 14.74 -0.86 4.13
N ALA A 62 13.66 -1.64 3.99
CA ALA A 62 13.43 -2.45 2.81
C ALA A 62 13.19 -1.59 1.56
N ALA A 63 12.43 -0.51 1.68
CA ALA A 63 12.18 0.43 0.60
C ALA A 63 13.47 1.15 0.16
N ASP A 64 14.28 1.62 1.10
CA ASP A 64 15.58 2.26 0.84
C ASP A 64 16.51 1.29 0.09
N LYS A 65 16.58 0.03 0.54
CA LYS A 65 17.38 -1.02 -0.12
C LYS A 65 16.89 -1.32 -1.55
N ALA A 66 15.59 -1.25 -1.77
CA ALA A 66 14.98 -1.47 -3.08
C ALA A 66 15.00 -0.22 -3.99
N GLY A 67 15.46 0.93 -3.50
CA GLY A 67 15.46 2.18 -4.26
C GLY A 67 14.07 2.75 -4.53
N VAL A 68 13.07 2.39 -3.72
CA VAL A 68 11.69 2.87 -3.83
C VAL A 68 11.36 3.89 -2.74
N ASN A 69 10.39 4.77 -3.02
CA ASN A 69 9.93 5.72 -2.00
C ASN A 69 8.94 5.06 -1.05
N VAL A 70 8.92 5.51 0.21
CA VAL A 70 7.87 5.15 1.15
C VAL A 70 7.32 6.40 1.84
N LYS A 71 6.00 6.48 1.98
CA LYS A 71 5.28 7.47 2.79
C LYS A 71 4.63 6.73 3.94
N ILE A 72 5.05 7.02 5.17
CA ILE A 72 4.51 6.38 6.38
C ILE A 72 3.62 7.39 7.09
N VAL A 73 2.41 6.96 7.45
CA VAL A 73 1.45 7.74 8.24
C VAL A 73 1.08 6.97 9.51
N ASP A 74 0.98 7.68 10.63
CA ASP A 74 0.64 7.14 11.94
C ASP A 74 -0.82 7.47 12.26
N ALA A 75 -1.65 6.45 12.36
CA ALA A 75 -3.07 6.59 12.66
C ALA A 75 -3.36 6.92 14.14
N GLN A 76 -2.36 6.82 15.02
CA GLN A 76 -2.49 7.17 16.45
C GLN A 76 -3.62 6.39 17.18
N ASN A 77 -3.88 5.16 16.75
CA ASN A 77 -4.99 4.31 17.21
C ASN A 77 -6.39 4.89 16.94
N ASP A 78 -6.53 5.81 15.99
CA ASP A 78 -7.81 6.37 15.56
C ASP A 78 -8.20 5.82 14.19
N PRO A 79 -9.29 5.01 14.08
CA PRO A 79 -9.74 4.45 12.81
C PRO A 79 -10.20 5.52 11.81
N ALA A 80 -10.77 6.64 12.28
CA ALA A 80 -11.20 7.71 11.40
C ALA A 80 -10.00 8.45 10.82
N LYS A 81 -9.00 8.75 11.66
CA LYS A 81 -7.71 9.29 11.19
C LYS A 81 -7.06 8.35 10.17
N GLN A 82 -7.04 7.03 10.45
CA GLN A 82 -6.47 6.06 9.53
C GLN A 82 -7.13 6.12 8.15
N SER A 83 -8.46 6.19 8.11
CA SER A 83 -9.21 6.29 6.86
C SER A 83 -8.87 7.56 6.08
N ASN A 84 -8.75 8.70 6.76
CA ASN A 84 -8.40 9.98 6.14
C ASN A 84 -6.95 9.95 5.62
N ASP A 85 -6.00 9.47 6.41
CA ASP A 85 -4.60 9.33 6.03
C ASP A 85 -4.46 8.43 4.78
N ILE A 86 -5.22 7.34 4.69
CA ILE A 86 -5.20 6.46 3.51
C ILE A 86 -5.81 7.16 2.30
N ALA A 87 -6.89 7.93 2.45
CA ALA A 87 -7.46 8.70 1.36
C ALA A 87 -6.42 9.68 0.77
N ASP A 88 -5.64 10.34 1.62
CA ASP A 88 -4.56 11.24 1.20
C ASP A 88 -3.42 10.48 0.50
N LEU A 89 -3.05 9.30 1.00
CA LEU A 89 -2.06 8.44 0.34
C LEU A 89 -2.50 8.03 -1.07
N LEU A 90 -3.78 7.63 -1.23
CA LEU A 90 -4.34 7.23 -2.52
C LEU A 90 -4.34 8.40 -3.52
N GLN A 91 -4.67 9.62 -3.08
CA GLN A 91 -4.57 10.83 -3.90
C GLN A 91 -3.12 11.17 -4.24
N GLY A 92 -2.17 10.80 -3.37
CA GLY A 92 -0.73 11.03 -3.53
C GLY A 92 -0.03 10.11 -4.54
N ASN A 93 -0.78 9.38 -5.40
CA ASN A 93 -0.25 8.50 -6.44
C ASN A 93 0.71 7.43 -5.94
N ILE A 94 0.38 6.76 -4.84
CA ILE A 94 1.11 5.57 -4.39
C ILE A 94 0.93 4.42 -5.38
N SER A 95 1.89 3.50 -5.41
CA SER A 95 1.89 2.32 -6.27
C SER A 95 1.35 1.08 -5.57
N VAL A 96 1.46 1.04 -4.23
CA VAL A 96 0.97 -0.02 -3.36
C VAL A 96 0.63 0.58 -2.00
N LEU A 97 -0.41 0.06 -1.36
CA LEU A 97 -0.80 0.40 -0.01
C LEU A 97 -0.43 -0.76 0.93
N ILE A 98 0.42 -0.48 1.91
CA ILE A 98 0.63 -1.36 3.05
C ILE A 98 -0.19 -0.79 4.22
N VAL A 99 -0.90 -1.64 4.95
CA VAL A 99 -1.70 -1.19 6.08
C VAL A 99 -1.61 -2.16 7.26
N ASN A 100 -1.38 -1.60 8.44
CA ASN A 100 -1.59 -2.26 9.73
C ASN A 100 -2.84 -1.64 10.35
N PRO A 101 -4.02 -2.30 10.25
CA PRO A 101 -5.28 -1.72 10.67
C PRO A 101 -5.34 -1.38 12.17
N VAL A 102 -5.94 -0.24 12.50
CA VAL A 102 -6.39 0.05 13.88
C VAL A 102 -7.53 -0.88 14.23
N ASP A 103 -8.50 -1.00 13.30
CA ASP A 103 -9.69 -1.83 13.41
C ASP A 103 -9.94 -2.53 12.07
N SER A 104 -10.13 -3.86 12.11
CA SER A 104 -10.23 -4.70 10.93
C SER A 104 -11.54 -4.49 10.14
N ALA A 105 -12.62 -4.12 10.82
CA ALA A 105 -13.89 -3.81 10.20
C ALA A 105 -13.89 -2.40 9.59
N ALA A 106 -13.41 -1.41 10.37
CA ALA A 106 -13.40 -0.01 9.96
C ALA A 106 -12.50 0.23 8.72
N ILE A 107 -11.36 -0.48 8.62
CA ILE A 107 -10.42 -0.32 7.49
C ILE A 107 -10.99 -0.80 6.15
N SER A 108 -12.04 -1.61 6.17
CA SER A 108 -12.62 -2.25 4.97
C SER A 108 -12.96 -1.25 3.87
N ASN A 109 -13.51 -0.09 4.22
CA ASN A 109 -13.85 0.94 3.22
C ASN A 109 -12.60 1.53 2.54
N SER A 110 -11.51 1.71 3.27
CA SER A 110 -10.24 2.18 2.72
C SER A 110 -9.60 1.15 1.80
N VAL A 111 -9.69 -0.15 2.14
CA VAL A 111 -9.26 -1.25 1.25
C VAL A 111 -10.07 -1.27 -0.04
N LEU A 112 -11.41 -1.17 0.05
CA LEU A 112 -12.29 -1.09 -1.12
C LEU A 112 -11.99 0.13 -2.00
N ALA A 113 -11.67 1.28 -1.39
CA ALA A 113 -11.27 2.47 -2.13
C ALA A 113 -9.96 2.26 -2.89
N ALA A 114 -8.95 1.63 -2.26
CA ALA A 114 -7.69 1.25 -2.92
C ALA A 114 -7.92 0.27 -4.07
N ASN A 115 -8.78 -0.74 -3.88
CA ASN A 115 -9.15 -1.70 -4.93
C ASN A 115 -9.82 -1.00 -6.12
N LYS A 116 -10.74 -0.07 -5.88
CA LYS A 116 -11.37 0.74 -6.93
C LYS A 116 -10.35 1.57 -7.70
N ALA A 117 -9.33 2.07 -7.01
CA ALA A 117 -8.21 2.80 -7.61
C ALA A 117 -7.18 1.88 -8.28
N LYS A 118 -7.38 0.55 -8.26
CA LYS A 118 -6.45 -0.49 -8.76
C LYS A 118 -5.07 -0.43 -8.09
N ILE A 119 -5.04 -0.02 -6.84
CA ILE A 119 -3.84 -0.01 -6.00
C ILE A 119 -3.86 -1.29 -5.18
N PRO A 120 -2.86 -2.19 -5.35
CA PRO A 120 -2.77 -3.41 -4.56
C PRO A 120 -2.58 -3.07 -3.07
N VAL A 121 -3.23 -3.88 -2.22
CA VAL A 121 -3.20 -3.71 -0.77
C VAL A 121 -2.48 -4.89 -0.14
N ILE A 122 -1.60 -4.61 0.80
CA ILE A 122 -0.96 -5.60 1.67
C ILE A 122 -1.33 -5.27 3.11
N THR A 123 -1.84 -6.25 3.85
CA THR A 123 -2.10 -6.08 5.28
C THR A 123 -0.99 -6.73 6.11
N ILE A 124 -0.58 -6.07 7.20
CA ILE A 124 0.48 -6.55 8.09
C ILE A 124 -0.06 -6.64 9.52
N ASP A 125 0.24 -7.75 10.21
CA ASP A 125 -0.10 -8.06 11.61
C ASP A 125 -1.61 -8.21 11.84
N ARG A 126 -2.43 -7.28 11.35
CA ARG A 126 -3.89 -7.30 11.45
C ARG A 126 -4.51 -7.32 10.06
N SER A 127 -5.57 -8.12 9.90
CA SER A 127 -6.30 -8.24 8.63
C SER A 127 -7.34 -7.14 8.45
N ALA A 128 -7.87 -7.02 7.23
CA ALA A 128 -9.10 -6.29 6.95
C ALA A 128 -10.24 -7.31 6.79
N ASP A 129 -11.43 -6.98 7.33
CA ASP A 129 -12.58 -7.90 7.28
C ASP A 129 -13.22 -7.95 5.88
N LYS A 130 -13.02 -6.92 5.04
CA LYS A 130 -13.55 -6.82 3.67
C LYS A 130 -12.56 -6.14 2.72
N GLY A 131 -12.76 -6.41 1.43
CA GLY A 131 -11.92 -5.93 0.35
C GLY A 131 -10.90 -6.98 -0.08
N GLU A 132 -10.27 -6.73 -1.21
CA GLU A 132 -9.25 -7.61 -1.78
C GLU A 132 -7.87 -7.17 -1.29
N VAL A 133 -7.11 -8.11 -0.73
CA VAL A 133 -5.72 -7.91 -0.34
C VAL A 133 -4.82 -8.84 -1.15
N ALA A 134 -3.74 -8.31 -1.70
CA ALA A 134 -2.77 -9.07 -2.47
C ALA A 134 -1.95 -10.02 -1.58
N ALA A 135 -1.74 -9.64 -0.32
CA ALA A 135 -1.08 -10.47 0.69
C ALA A 135 -1.47 -10.03 2.10
N HIS A 136 -1.54 -10.99 3.00
CA HIS A 136 -1.63 -10.76 4.45
C HIS A 136 -0.42 -11.41 5.13
N ILE A 137 0.31 -10.62 5.91
CA ILE A 137 1.54 -11.04 6.60
C ILE A 137 1.32 -10.89 8.10
N ALA A 138 1.19 -12.01 8.80
CA ALA A 138 0.93 -12.03 10.23
C ALA A 138 1.50 -13.28 10.89
N SER A 139 1.51 -13.28 12.22
CA SER A 139 1.73 -14.49 13.02
C SER A 139 0.51 -15.41 12.92
N ASN A 140 0.71 -16.71 13.16
CA ASN A 140 -0.42 -17.62 13.40
C ASN A 140 -0.97 -17.36 14.82
N ASN A 141 -1.90 -16.41 14.89
CA ASN A 141 -2.42 -15.91 16.18
C ASN A 141 -3.27 -16.95 16.90
N VAL A 142 -4.05 -17.76 16.17
CA VAL A 142 -4.83 -18.87 16.76
C VAL A 142 -3.88 -19.84 17.44
N LYS A 143 -2.84 -20.29 16.74
CA LYS A 143 -1.84 -21.18 17.34
C LYS A 143 -1.12 -20.52 18.54
N GLY A 144 -0.87 -19.22 18.48
CA GLY A 144 -0.29 -18.45 19.59
C GLY A 144 -1.19 -18.49 20.83
N GLY A 145 -2.50 -18.37 20.66
CA GLY A 145 -3.49 -18.52 21.73
C GLY A 145 -3.52 -19.93 22.32
N GLU A 146 -3.63 -20.96 21.44
CA GLU A 146 -3.58 -22.37 21.86
C GLU A 146 -2.31 -22.68 22.69
N MET A 147 -1.14 -22.27 22.20
CA MET A 147 0.13 -22.49 22.91
C MET A 147 0.15 -21.82 24.29
N ALA A 148 -0.46 -20.64 24.43
CA ALA A 148 -0.57 -19.97 25.72
C ALA A 148 -1.44 -20.74 26.71
N ALA A 149 -2.62 -21.21 26.26
CA ALA A 149 -3.51 -22.04 27.05
C ALA A 149 -2.85 -23.38 27.44
N GLU A 150 -2.26 -24.09 26.47
CA GLU A 150 -1.52 -25.34 26.73
C GLU A 150 -0.40 -25.15 27.77
N TYR A 151 0.35 -24.04 27.68
CA TYR A 151 1.40 -23.75 28.64
C TYR A 151 0.84 -23.53 30.04
N ILE A 152 -0.25 -22.77 30.18
CA ILE A 152 -0.90 -22.52 31.50
C ILE A 152 -1.37 -23.83 32.11
N VAL A 153 -2.11 -24.65 31.33
CA VAL A 153 -2.59 -25.96 31.80
C VAL A 153 -1.42 -26.85 32.20
N SER A 154 -0.34 -26.88 31.44
CA SER A 154 0.84 -27.70 31.77
C SER A 154 1.53 -27.31 33.07
N LYS A 155 1.37 -26.04 33.52
CA LYS A 155 2.01 -25.52 34.74
C LYS A 155 1.11 -25.52 35.96
N LEU A 156 -0.17 -25.26 35.73
CA LEU A 156 -1.12 -25.02 36.82
C LEU A 156 -2.19 -26.12 36.96
N GLY A 157 -2.35 -26.98 35.97
CA GLY A 157 -3.39 -27.98 35.89
C GLY A 157 -4.68 -27.45 35.29
N GLU A 158 -5.56 -28.41 34.90
CA GLU A 158 -6.91 -28.10 34.41
C GLU A 158 -7.80 -27.51 35.50
N GLY A 159 -8.74 -26.64 35.10
CA GLY A 159 -9.70 -26.01 36.00
C GLY A 159 -9.14 -24.88 36.85
N THR A 160 -7.89 -24.52 36.70
CA THR A 160 -7.29 -23.37 37.39
C THR A 160 -7.91 -22.05 36.91
N PRO A 161 -8.44 -21.20 37.83
CA PRO A 161 -8.94 -19.87 37.44
C PRO A 161 -7.83 -19.00 36.88
N VAL A 162 -8.08 -18.40 35.71
CA VAL A 162 -7.18 -17.47 35.07
C VAL A 162 -7.89 -16.17 34.72
N ALA A 163 -7.14 -15.09 34.57
CA ALA A 163 -7.64 -13.83 34.04
C ALA A 163 -6.96 -13.54 32.69
N GLU A 164 -7.74 -13.25 31.67
CA GLU A 164 -7.25 -12.88 30.34
C GLU A 164 -7.41 -11.38 30.11
N LEU A 165 -6.36 -10.73 29.63
CA LEU A 165 -6.38 -9.38 29.10
C LEU A 165 -6.42 -9.47 27.57
N GLU A 166 -7.63 -9.48 27.02
CA GLU A 166 -7.85 -9.75 25.58
C GLU A 166 -7.23 -8.72 24.64
N GLY A 167 -7.16 -7.46 25.05
CA GLY A 167 -6.62 -6.37 24.22
C GLY A 167 -7.71 -5.65 23.42
N ILE A 168 -7.38 -5.15 22.20
CA ILE A 168 -8.28 -4.32 21.38
C ILE A 168 -9.25 -5.22 20.60
N PRO A 169 -10.58 -5.18 20.82
CA PRO A 169 -11.54 -6.10 20.18
C PRO A 169 -11.61 -5.97 18.66
N GLY A 170 -11.38 -4.77 18.11
CA GLY A 170 -11.38 -4.52 16.67
C GLY A 170 -10.16 -5.07 15.92
N ALA A 171 -9.10 -5.48 16.63
CA ALA A 171 -7.91 -6.04 16.02
C ALA A 171 -8.08 -7.56 15.76
N SER A 172 -7.91 -8.00 14.50
CA SER A 172 -8.03 -9.43 14.16
C SER A 172 -7.08 -10.31 14.95
N ALA A 173 -5.84 -9.89 15.15
CA ALA A 173 -4.84 -10.61 15.93
C ALA A 173 -5.27 -10.87 17.38
N THR A 174 -6.02 -9.93 17.99
CA THR A 174 -6.58 -10.09 19.32
C THR A 174 -7.68 -11.16 19.33
N ARG A 175 -8.63 -11.06 18.39
CA ARG A 175 -9.74 -12.04 18.26
C ARG A 175 -9.22 -13.46 17.99
N GLU A 176 -8.25 -13.59 17.11
CA GLU A 176 -7.64 -14.87 16.75
C GLU A 176 -6.89 -15.51 17.93
N ARG A 177 -6.16 -14.73 18.72
CA ARG A 177 -5.49 -15.24 19.94
C ARG A 177 -6.52 -15.67 20.98
N GLY A 178 -7.59 -14.90 21.22
CA GLY A 178 -8.70 -15.30 22.08
C GLY A 178 -9.35 -16.59 21.59
N GLN A 179 -9.61 -16.72 20.29
CA GLN A 179 -10.16 -17.94 19.69
C GLN A 179 -9.28 -19.17 19.96
N GLY A 180 -7.97 -19.04 19.86
CA GLY A 180 -7.05 -20.14 20.14
C GLY A 180 -6.88 -20.43 21.63
N PHE A 181 -7.07 -19.42 22.50
CA PHE A 181 -6.92 -19.55 23.93
C PHE A 181 -8.11 -20.28 24.58
N HIS A 182 -9.34 -20.02 24.08
CA HIS A 182 -10.60 -20.63 24.54
C HIS A 182 -10.88 -21.97 23.82
#